data_0cf066224cf917eb7934271d01d21a8b
#
_entry.id   0cf066224cf917eb7934271d01d21a8b
#
_cell.length_a   1.000
_cell.length_b   1.000
_cell.length_c   1.000
_cell.angle_alpha   90.00
_cell.angle_beta   90.00
_cell.angle_gamma   90.00
#
_symmetry.space_group_name_H-M   'P 1'
#
loop_
_entity.id
_entity.type
_entity.pdbx_description
1 polymer ?
#
loop_
_entity_poly.entity_id
_entity_poly.type
_entity_poly.pdbx_seq_one_letter_code
_entity_poly.pdbx_strand_id
1 'polypeptide(L)'
;PSYGTRILAYLLDALFVWAPTFIAAVLGLCFVWSIDLWPVAAFFFVVAAIWFIGAPIYNSVIRQGQTGQTIGKKKMSIKLVSLKTGAPIGIGFAIIRWLSWPVFNAFTFGLFSLVDMFFPLFDKKNQRVVDKMLTSVVIISGSSTTVSSTSGSATLPPPNNDPYR
;
A
#
# COMPACT_ATOMS: atom_id res chain seq x y z
N PRO A 1 -2.14 -12.30 -6.53
CA PRO A 1 -2.00 -11.44 -7.71
C PRO A 1 -0.57 -11.49 -8.24
N SER A 2 -0.43 -11.38 -9.57
CA SER A 2 0.89 -11.39 -10.21
C SER A 2 1.73 -10.18 -9.76
N TYR A 3 3.05 -10.30 -9.89
CA TYR A 3 3.95 -9.19 -9.59
C TYR A 3 3.68 -7.98 -10.49
N GLY A 4 3.41 -8.21 -11.78
CA GLY A 4 3.06 -7.15 -12.73
C GLY A 4 1.81 -6.35 -12.33
N THR A 5 0.77 -7.01 -11.81
CA THR A 5 -0.44 -6.34 -11.31
C THR A 5 -0.13 -5.38 -10.15
N ARG A 6 0.84 -5.73 -9.30
CA ARG A 6 1.27 -4.88 -8.18
C ARG A 6 2.09 -3.69 -8.64
N ILE A 7 2.98 -3.88 -9.63
CA ILE A 7 3.74 -2.80 -10.25
C ILE A 7 2.77 -1.82 -10.91
N LEU A 8 1.80 -2.31 -11.69
CA LEU A 8 0.83 -1.45 -12.36
C LEU A 8 -0.02 -0.65 -11.35
N ALA A 9 -0.44 -1.28 -10.25
CA ALA A 9 -1.13 -0.59 -9.16
C ALA A 9 -0.26 0.51 -8.56
N TYR A 10 1.04 0.25 -8.33
CA TYR A 10 1.98 1.25 -7.83
C TYR A 10 2.18 2.41 -8.82
N LEU A 11 2.30 2.11 -10.12
CA LEU A 11 2.43 3.15 -11.15
C LEU A 11 1.20 4.06 -11.22
N LEU A 12 0.00 3.50 -11.07
CA LEU A 12 -1.22 4.29 -11.00
C LEU A 12 -1.28 5.16 -9.74
N ASP A 13 -0.82 4.65 -8.60
CA ASP A 13 -0.73 5.43 -7.37
C ASP A 13 0.32 6.55 -7.50
N ALA A 14 1.48 6.25 -8.11
CA ALA A 14 2.52 7.23 -8.39
C ALA A 14 2.00 8.32 -9.33
N LEU A 15 1.31 7.95 -10.41
CA LEU A 15 0.71 8.90 -11.35
C LEU A 15 -0.29 9.82 -10.65
N PHE A 16 -1.12 9.28 -9.75
CA PHE A 16 -2.07 10.06 -8.96
C PHE A 16 -1.40 11.15 -8.11
N VAL A 17 -0.22 10.86 -7.54
CA VAL A 17 0.54 11.81 -6.72
C VAL A 17 1.35 12.76 -7.59
N TRP A 18 2.13 12.23 -8.53
CA TRP A 18 3.13 13.00 -9.27
C TRP A 18 2.54 13.87 -10.39
N ALA A 19 1.49 13.42 -11.09
CA ALA A 19 0.96 14.18 -12.22
C ALA A 19 0.39 15.54 -11.79
N PRO A 20 -0.51 15.66 -10.79
CA PRO A 20 -1.00 16.97 -10.36
C PRO A 20 0.11 17.83 -9.73
N THR A 21 1.04 17.22 -8.97
CA THR A 21 2.19 17.94 -8.41
C THR A 21 3.05 18.57 -9.51
N PHE A 22 3.37 17.76 -10.53
CA PHE A 22 4.19 18.22 -11.66
C PHE A 22 3.49 19.33 -12.45
N ILE A 23 2.20 19.16 -12.77
CA ILE A 23 1.42 20.16 -13.47
C ILE A 23 1.40 21.49 -12.69
N ALA A 24 1.11 21.45 -11.40
CA ALA A 24 1.09 22.66 -10.57
C ALA A 24 2.48 23.30 -10.46
N ALA A 25 3.55 22.51 -10.32
CA ALA A 25 4.91 23.04 -10.29
C ALA A 25 5.31 23.71 -11.61
N VAL A 26 4.98 23.10 -12.75
CA VAL A 26 5.25 23.69 -14.08
C VAL A 26 4.48 25.00 -14.27
N LEU A 27 3.20 25.04 -13.89
CA LEU A 27 2.41 26.28 -13.92
C LEU A 27 3.05 27.35 -13.04
N GLY A 28 3.48 27.01 -11.83
CA GLY A 28 4.20 27.93 -10.95
C GLY A 28 5.47 28.47 -11.62
N LEU A 29 6.28 27.59 -12.24
CA LEU A 29 7.49 28.00 -12.95
C LEU A 29 7.21 28.94 -14.12
N CYS A 30 6.11 28.78 -14.84
CA CYS A 30 5.74 29.72 -15.94
C CYS A 30 5.55 31.15 -15.46
N PHE A 31 5.15 31.36 -14.20
CA PHE A 31 4.88 32.68 -13.64
C PHE A 31 6.03 33.25 -12.79
N VAL A 32 7.05 32.45 -12.48
CA VAL A 32 8.16 32.85 -11.60
C VAL A 32 9.01 34.03 -12.16
N TRP A 33 9.10 34.14 -13.49
CA TRP A 33 9.88 35.12 -14.18
C TRP A 33 9.23 36.51 -14.25
N SER A 34 7.96 36.62 -13.85
CA SER A 34 7.22 37.88 -13.87
C SER A 34 7.05 38.41 -12.46
N ILE A 35 7.64 39.57 -12.13
CA ILE A 35 7.57 40.15 -10.78
C ILE A 35 6.11 40.38 -10.36
N ASP A 36 5.25 40.86 -11.26
CA ASP A 36 3.85 41.14 -10.99
C ASP A 36 3.02 39.85 -10.75
N LEU A 37 3.48 38.70 -11.25
CA LEU A 37 2.79 37.41 -11.16
C LEU A 37 3.39 36.48 -10.10
N TRP A 38 4.34 36.94 -9.31
CA TRP A 38 4.95 36.18 -8.23
C TRP A 38 3.92 35.56 -7.25
N PRO A 39 2.85 36.28 -6.84
CA PRO A 39 1.84 35.68 -5.97
C PRO A 39 1.11 34.47 -6.62
N VAL A 40 0.92 34.52 -7.94
CA VAL A 40 0.33 33.40 -8.72
C VAL A 40 1.27 32.21 -8.75
N ALA A 41 2.56 32.44 -8.99
CA ALA A 41 3.58 31.39 -8.91
C ALA A 41 3.61 30.74 -7.53
N ALA A 42 3.62 31.54 -6.46
CA ALA A 42 3.60 31.06 -5.08
C ALA A 42 2.35 30.22 -4.77
N PHE A 43 1.19 30.62 -5.25
CA PHE A 43 -0.05 29.85 -5.11
C PHE A 43 0.09 28.44 -5.71
N PHE A 44 0.60 28.30 -6.93
CA PHE A 44 0.79 27.00 -7.57
C PHE A 44 1.81 26.13 -6.84
N PHE A 45 2.89 26.70 -6.31
CA PHE A 45 3.85 25.93 -5.50
C PHE A 45 3.26 25.47 -4.19
N VAL A 46 2.45 26.29 -3.52
CA VAL A 46 1.74 25.89 -2.31
C VAL A 46 0.76 24.75 -2.59
N VAL A 47 -0.01 24.85 -3.69
CA VAL A 47 -0.92 23.77 -4.11
C VAL A 47 -0.14 22.48 -4.42
N ALA A 48 0.98 22.59 -5.14
CA ALA A 48 1.85 21.44 -5.41
C ALA A 48 2.37 20.79 -4.13
N ALA A 49 2.82 21.58 -3.15
CA ALA A 49 3.33 21.10 -1.88
C ALA A 49 2.23 20.41 -1.03
N ILE A 50 1.05 21.02 -0.94
CA ILE A 50 -0.10 20.45 -0.22
C ILE A 50 -0.50 19.11 -0.85
N TRP A 51 -0.58 19.04 -2.17
CA TRP A 51 -0.93 17.81 -2.88
C TRP A 51 0.14 16.74 -2.72
N PHE A 52 1.42 17.10 -2.86
CA PHE A 52 2.55 16.19 -2.71
C PHE A 52 2.62 15.50 -1.36
N ILE A 53 2.23 16.21 -0.29
CA ILE A 53 2.18 15.66 1.07
C ILE A 53 0.83 14.98 1.35
N GLY A 54 -0.27 15.64 0.99
CA GLY A 54 -1.62 15.19 1.34
C GLY A 54 -2.09 13.97 0.57
N ALA A 55 -1.78 13.88 -0.73
CA ALA A 55 -2.24 12.79 -1.56
C ALA A 55 -1.67 11.41 -1.14
N PRO A 56 -0.36 11.25 -0.83
CA PRO A 56 0.17 10.00 -0.29
C PRO A 56 -0.43 9.63 1.06
N ILE A 57 -0.59 10.59 1.97
CA ILE A 57 -1.20 10.34 3.28
C ILE A 57 -2.64 9.86 3.10
N TYR A 58 -3.45 10.56 2.33
CA TYR A 58 -4.81 10.16 2.06
C TYR A 58 -4.89 8.77 1.43
N ASN A 59 -4.14 8.53 0.35
CA ASN A 59 -4.23 7.31 -0.43
C ASN A 59 -3.60 6.09 0.29
N SER A 60 -2.41 6.26 0.87
CA SER A 60 -1.63 5.15 1.43
C SER A 60 -1.87 4.93 2.92
N VAL A 61 -2.34 5.93 3.66
CA VAL A 61 -2.61 5.80 5.10
C VAL A 61 -4.09 5.66 5.35
N ILE A 62 -4.88 6.69 5.03
CA ILE A 62 -6.30 6.71 5.38
C ILE A 62 -7.05 5.65 4.59
N ARG A 63 -7.04 5.76 3.27
CA ARG A 63 -7.81 4.89 2.40
C ARG A 63 -7.35 3.44 2.47
N GLN A 64 -6.05 3.19 2.35
CA GLN A 64 -5.51 1.83 2.43
C GLN A 64 -5.68 1.23 3.83
N GLY A 65 -5.58 2.01 4.90
CA GLY A 65 -5.82 1.55 6.25
C GLY A 65 -7.27 1.09 6.47
N GLN A 66 -8.24 1.83 5.94
CA GLN A 66 -9.67 1.53 6.09
C GLN A 66 -10.15 0.41 5.15
N THR A 67 -9.75 0.44 3.90
CA THR A 67 -10.30 -0.44 2.85
C THR A 67 -9.34 -1.54 2.40
N GLY A 68 -8.08 -1.47 2.80
CA GLY A 68 -7.00 -2.31 2.27
C GLY A 68 -6.56 -1.91 0.85
N GLN A 69 -7.11 -0.84 0.28
CA GLN A 69 -6.90 -0.49 -1.12
C GLN A 69 -6.47 0.98 -1.29
N THR A 70 -5.39 1.20 -2.03
CA THR A 70 -5.08 2.48 -2.65
C THR A 70 -5.92 2.66 -3.93
N ILE A 71 -5.85 3.82 -4.55
CA ILE A 71 -6.53 4.10 -5.84
C ILE A 71 -6.05 3.12 -6.91
N GLY A 72 -4.72 2.94 -7.05
CA GLY A 72 -4.14 2.00 -8.00
C GLY A 72 -4.51 0.55 -7.71
N LYS A 73 -4.48 0.13 -6.45
CA LYS A 73 -4.90 -1.22 -6.02
C LYS A 73 -6.38 -1.49 -6.30
N LYS A 74 -7.24 -0.49 -6.10
CA LYS A 74 -8.67 -0.63 -6.44
C LYS A 74 -8.88 -0.84 -7.95
N LYS A 75 -8.16 -0.11 -8.79
CA LYS A 75 -8.21 -0.28 -10.26
C LYS A 75 -7.73 -1.67 -10.70
N MET A 76 -6.75 -2.22 -10.00
CA MET A 76 -6.20 -3.56 -10.28
C MET A 76 -6.95 -4.68 -9.54
N SER A 77 -8.06 -4.38 -8.87
CA SER A 77 -8.85 -5.37 -8.12
C SER A 77 -8.02 -6.17 -7.10
N ILE A 78 -7.06 -5.53 -6.44
CA ILE A 78 -6.24 -6.13 -5.39
C ILE A 78 -6.40 -5.36 -4.08
N LYS A 79 -6.25 -6.04 -2.95
CA LYS A 79 -6.29 -5.42 -1.62
C LYS A 79 -5.23 -5.99 -0.69
N LEU A 80 -4.82 -5.18 0.27
CA LEU A 80 -3.92 -5.53 1.34
C LEU A 80 -4.72 -5.93 2.57
N VAL A 81 -4.47 -7.13 3.08
CA VAL A 81 -5.14 -7.67 4.26
C VAL A 81 -4.13 -8.19 5.26
N SER A 82 -4.52 -8.21 6.53
CA SER A 82 -3.77 -8.87 7.59
C SER A 82 -3.91 -10.39 7.43
N LEU A 83 -2.80 -11.11 7.53
CA LEU A 83 -2.80 -12.58 7.54
C LEU A 83 -3.49 -13.17 8.79
N LYS A 84 -3.56 -12.37 9.87
CA LYS A 84 -4.17 -12.83 11.11
C LYS A 84 -5.70 -12.76 11.10
N THR A 85 -6.25 -11.69 10.50
CA THR A 85 -7.69 -11.40 10.58
C THR A 85 -8.42 -11.49 9.23
N GLY A 86 -7.68 -11.52 8.11
CA GLY A 86 -8.27 -11.39 6.76
C GLY A 86 -8.89 -10.02 6.46
N ALA A 87 -8.93 -9.12 7.44
CA ALA A 87 -9.48 -7.77 7.34
C ALA A 87 -8.41 -6.77 6.82
N PRO A 88 -8.82 -5.54 6.41
CA PRO A 88 -7.88 -4.46 6.14
C PRO A 88 -6.94 -4.23 7.32
N ILE A 89 -5.70 -3.82 7.05
CA ILE A 89 -4.64 -3.70 8.06
C ILE A 89 -4.90 -2.66 9.15
N GLY A 90 -5.86 -1.76 8.95
CA GLY A 90 -6.13 -0.63 9.85
C GLY A 90 -5.19 0.56 9.62
N ILE A 91 -5.65 1.75 10.06
CA ILE A 91 -4.91 3.01 9.86
C ILE A 91 -3.56 2.98 10.60
N GLY A 92 -3.51 2.45 11.83
CA GLY A 92 -2.28 2.38 12.62
C GLY A 92 -1.16 1.63 11.91
N PHE A 93 -1.45 0.44 11.39
CA PHE A 93 -0.47 -0.33 10.60
C PHE A 93 -0.16 0.33 9.25
N ALA A 94 -1.12 1.03 8.64
CA ALA A 94 -0.88 1.78 7.41
C ALA A 94 0.10 2.96 7.65
N ILE A 95 0.02 3.64 8.79
CA ILE A 95 0.97 4.68 9.21
C ILE A 95 2.37 4.08 9.38
N ILE A 96 2.51 3.00 10.15
CA ILE A 96 3.80 2.33 10.38
C ILE A 96 4.41 1.92 9.05
N ARG A 97 3.63 1.33 8.16
CA ARG A 97 4.05 0.92 6.82
C ARG A 97 4.52 2.10 5.98
N TRP A 98 3.78 3.21 6.02
CA TRP A 98 4.11 4.41 5.24
C TRP A 98 5.39 5.08 5.79
N LEU A 99 5.55 5.18 7.11
CA LEU A 99 6.73 5.74 7.75
C LEU A 99 7.96 4.84 7.64
N SER A 100 7.78 3.52 7.59
CA SER A 100 8.89 2.56 7.46
C SER A 100 9.72 2.84 6.21
N TRP A 101 9.07 3.21 5.11
CA TRP A 101 9.74 3.42 3.84
C TRP A 101 10.78 4.57 3.89
N PRO A 102 10.44 5.82 4.29
CA PRO A 102 11.43 6.89 4.39
C PRO A 102 12.47 6.63 5.48
N VAL A 103 12.09 6.01 6.60
CA VAL A 103 13.02 5.69 7.69
C VAL A 103 14.07 4.70 7.20
N PHE A 104 13.67 3.55 6.65
CA PHE A 104 14.63 2.56 6.17
C PHE A 104 15.48 3.07 5.01
N ASN A 105 14.91 3.88 4.09
CA ASN A 105 15.68 4.50 3.02
C ASN A 105 16.71 5.50 3.53
N ALA A 106 16.39 6.28 4.56
CA ALA A 106 17.35 7.21 5.17
C ALA A 106 18.54 6.47 5.79
N PHE A 107 18.30 5.36 6.50
CA PHE A 107 19.37 4.55 7.10
C PHE A 107 20.21 3.77 6.08
N THR A 108 19.65 3.42 4.94
CA THR A 108 20.33 2.56 3.94
C THR A 108 20.74 3.33 2.69
N PHE A 109 20.70 4.66 2.71
CA PHE A 109 21.01 5.52 1.55
C PHE A 109 20.25 5.12 0.28
N GLY A 110 18.99 4.69 0.44
CA GLY A 110 18.13 4.28 -0.67
C GLY A 110 18.22 2.80 -1.08
N LEU A 111 19.19 2.04 -0.60
CA LEU A 111 19.32 0.60 -0.92
C LEU A 111 18.09 -0.21 -0.50
N PHE A 112 17.42 0.20 0.58
CA PHE A 112 16.19 -0.45 1.02
C PHE A 112 15.10 -0.47 -0.05
N SER A 113 14.97 0.59 -0.85
CA SER A 113 14.00 0.65 -1.96
C SER A 113 14.24 -0.45 -2.99
N LEU A 114 15.50 -0.73 -3.34
CA LEU A 114 15.84 -1.79 -4.27
C LEU A 114 15.51 -3.17 -3.68
N VAL A 115 15.91 -3.39 -2.42
CA VAL A 115 15.60 -4.66 -1.73
C VAL A 115 14.08 -4.86 -1.63
N ASP A 116 13.32 -3.86 -1.17
CA ASP A 116 11.87 -3.95 -1.01
C ASP A 116 11.15 -4.14 -2.36
N MET A 117 11.69 -3.58 -3.45
CA MET A 117 11.14 -3.75 -4.80
C MET A 117 11.35 -5.17 -5.33
N PHE A 118 12.54 -5.75 -5.13
CA PHE A 118 12.88 -7.09 -5.68
C PHE A 118 12.50 -8.24 -4.73
N PHE A 119 12.38 -7.99 -3.44
CA PHE A 119 12.09 -9.03 -2.44
C PHE A 119 10.87 -9.90 -2.78
N PRO A 120 9.73 -9.35 -3.29
CA PRO A 120 8.57 -10.16 -3.66
C PRO A 120 8.81 -11.19 -4.75
N LEU A 121 9.89 -11.06 -5.54
CA LEU A 121 10.24 -12.04 -6.57
C LEU A 121 10.80 -13.33 -5.96
N PHE A 122 11.40 -13.23 -4.76
CA PHE A 122 12.02 -14.36 -4.06
C PHE A 122 11.12 -14.95 -2.97
N ASP A 123 10.10 -14.22 -2.54
CA ASP A 123 9.20 -14.67 -1.47
C ASP A 123 8.03 -15.51 -2.01
N LYS A 124 7.79 -16.68 -1.43
CA LYS A 124 6.71 -17.62 -1.83
C LYS A 124 5.31 -16.99 -1.80
N LYS A 125 5.09 -15.99 -0.96
CA LYS A 125 3.82 -15.25 -0.84
C LYS A 125 3.84 -13.91 -1.56
N ASN A 126 4.92 -13.62 -2.29
CA ASN A 126 5.14 -12.33 -2.95
C ASN A 126 4.95 -11.13 -1.99
N GLN A 127 5.41 -11.23 -0.76
CA GLN A 127 5.34 -10.17 0.23
C GLN A 127 6.56 -9.26 0.13
N ARG A 128 6.36 -7.95 0.37
CA ARG A 128 7.48 -7.02 0.59
C ARG A 128 8.07 -7.24 1.98
N VAL A 129 9.28 -6.73 2.21
CA VAL A 129 9.93 -6.81 3.53
C VAL A 129 9.03 -6.25 4.63
N VAL A 130 8.49 -5.06 4.42
CA VAL A 130 7.57 -4.41 5.38
C VAL A 130 6.26 -5.19 5.54
N ASP A 131 5.72 -5.79 4.47
CA ASP A 131 4.50 -6.62 4.54
C ASP A 131 4.72 -7.85 5.40
N LYS A 132 5.91 -8.45 5.31
CA LYS A 132 6.28 -9.62 6.12
C LYS A 132 6.43 -9.25 7.59
N MET A 133 7.02 -8.12 7.90
CA MET A 133 7.13 -7.61 9.28
C MET A 133 5.76 -7.34 9.90
N LEU A 134 4.82 -6.80 9.14
CA LEU A 134 3.46 -6.46 9.59
C LEU A 134 2.46 -7.60 9.42
N THR A 135 2.91 -8.79 9.06
CA THR A 135 2.05 -9.98 8.85
C THR A 135 0.88 -9.67 7.91
N SER A 136 1.15 -8.99 6.80
CA SER A 136 0.16 -8.58 5.80
C SER A 136 0.44 -9.20 4.43
N VAL A 137 -0.60 -9.33 3.61
CA VAL A 137 -0.49 -9.88 2.24
C VAL A 137 -1.43 -9.15 1.28
N VAL A 138 -1.02 -9.05 0.02
CA VAL A 138 -1.85 -8.52 -1.05
C VAL A 138 -2.59 -9.67 -1.72
N ILE A 139 -3.92 -9.61 -1.74
CA ILE A 139 -4.81 -10.59 -2.36
C ILE A 139 -5.63 -9.96 -3.50
N ILE A 140 -6.26 -10.81 -4.33
CA ILE A 140 -7.25 -10.36 -5.31
C ILE A 140 -8.53 -9.98 -4.55
N SER A 141 -9.12 -8.84 -4.88
CA SER A 141 -10.39 -8.37 -4.29
C SER A 141 -11.50 -9.34 -4.69
N GLY A 142 -12.14 -9.97 -3.73
CA GLY A 142 -13.20 -10.97 -3.99
C GLY A 142 -12.80 -12.43 -3.75
N SER A 143 -11.50 -12.75 -3.63
CA SER A 143 -11.12 -14.05 -3.10
C SER A 143 -11.23 -14.03 -1.57
N SER A 144 -12.12 -14.86 -1.03
CA SER A 144 -12.15 -15.18 0.39
C SER A 144 -10.86 -15.93 0.70
N THR A 145 -9.96 -15.28 1.42
CA THR A 145 -8.81 -15.97 1.98
C THR A 145 -9.33 -16.78 3.15
N THR A 146 -9.55 -18.07 2.93
CA THR A 146 -9.67 -19.01 4.05
C THR A 146 -8.30 -18.99 4.72
N VAL A 147 -8.17 -18.21 5.79
CA VAL A 147 -7.03 -18.30 6.69
C VAL A 147 -7.19 -19.65 7.36
N SER A 148 -6.45 -20.66 6.91
CA SER A 148 -6.27 -21.88 7.66
C SER A 148 -5.60 -21.48 8.98
N SER A 149 -6.42 -21.16 9.97
CA SER A 149 -5.99 -21.18 11.34
C SER A 149 -5.63 -22.64 11.64
N THR A 150 -4.34 -22.95 11.57
CA THR A 150 -3.80 -24.17 12.18
C THR A 150 -3.79 -23.94 13.69
N SER A 151 -4.95 -23.72 14.27
CA SER A 151 -5.23 -24.09 15.65
C SER A 151 -5.67 -25.54 15.55
N GLY A 152 -4.84 -26.44 16.02
CA GLY A 152 -5.19 -27.86 16.15
C GLY A 152 -6.44 -28.01 17.02
N SER A 153 -7.59 -27.94 16.40
CA SER A 153 -8.78 -28.57 16.91
C SER A 153 -8.66 -30.04 16.48
N ALA A 154 -8.16 -30.86 17.39
CA ALA A 154 -8.37 -32.29 17.33
C ALA A 154 -9.89 -32.47 17.27
N THR A 155 -10.43 -32.69 16.09
CA THR A 155 -11.78 -33.22 15.93
C THR A 155 -11.73 -34.61 16.54
N LEU A 156 -12.35 -34.76 17.72
CA LEU A 156 -12.69 -36.04 18.25
C LEU A 156 -13.46 -36.81 17.16
N PRO A 157 -13.12 -38.07 16.86
CA PRO A 157 -13.90 -38.87 15.93
C PRO A 157 -15.35 -38.93 16.42
N PRO A 158 -16.33 -38.94 15.52
CA PRO A 158 -17.72 -39.03 15.91
C PRO A 158 -17.95 -40.28 16.76
N PRO A 159 -18.83 -40.23 17.77
CA PRO A 159 -19.12 -41.41 18.62
C PRO A 159 -19.59 -42.55 17.72
N ASN A 160 -18.94 -43.67 17.84
CA ASN A 160 -19.29 -44.87 17.12
C ASN A 160 -20.64 -45.38 17.65
N ASN A 161 -21.73 -45.07 16.96
CA ASN A 161 -23.06 -45.61 17.21
C ASN A 161 -23.19 -46.97 16.51
N ASP A 162 -22.40 -47.95 16.92
CA ASP A 162 -22.56 -49.30 16.47
C ASP A 162 -23.54 -50.00 17.44
N PRO A 163 -24.78 -50.34 17.03
CA PRO A 163 -25.79 -50.91 17.93
C PRO A 163 -25.61 -52.41 18.21
N TYR A 164 -24.48 -53.01 17.79
CA TYR A 164 -24.21 -54.43 17.91
C TYR A 164 -22.90 -54.77 18.62
N ARG A 165 -22.58 -54.03 19.69
CA ARG A 165 -21.56 -54.48 20.66
C ARG A 165 -22.05 -54.38 22.08
#